data_228e794ce6c78702bfc97ae5325e56b4
#
_entry.id   228e794ce6c78702bfc97ae5325e56b4
#
_cell.length_a   1.000
_cell.length_b   1.000
_cell.length_c   1.000
_cell.angle_alpha   90.00
_cell.angle_beta   90.00
_cell.angle_gamma   90.00
#
_symmetry.space_group_name_H-M   'P 1'
#
loop_
_entity.id
_entity.type
_entity.pdbx_description
1 polymer ?
#
loop_
_entity_poly.entity_id
_entity_poly.type
_entity_poly.pdbx_seq_one_letter_code
_entity_poly.pdbx_strand_id
1 'polypeptide(L)'
;MDTPSIVTLHTPITKHELHLFHSIDRELFCFLIFKLHHEVTQSLLVMTLWLWLEKVGHPNFISRVTVLSSTLINSLVKEALTCFHFLERDDLAIPSGGGLPLTKSLIEKDISLQIFNLKRYTVIAGIKSVLNNLCGRIFNDILQIVLKSKNIIASRGTTTRIHALNMPLILPGFPHPLFGNFDLLPKIENINLIDRSIWVQKSPSDDATNDDKSIFLTFSRGFPVSDIEVMYLFTTTYGDCVQSLTMGGNFDSSEQPLFAIMILKMVEIVDHILSAKRVAKLQINGKHIWARKYEPRP
;
A
#
# COMPACT_ATOMS: atom_id res chain seq x y z
N MET A 1 6.01 -9.38 -48.11
CA MET A 1 5.61 -8.04 -47.59
C MET A 1 5.77 -8.10 -46.08
N ASP A 2 6.97 -7.72 -45.65
CA ASP A 2 7.32 -7.76 -44.23
C ASP A 2 6.69 -6.51 -43.54
N THR A 3 5.83 -6.74 -42.58
CA THR A 3 5.32 -5.68 -41.72
C THR A 3 6.46 -5.17 -40.83
N PRO A 4 6.78 -3.87 -40.82
CA PRO A 4 7.81 -3.37 -39.94
C PRO A 4 7.37 -3.52 -38.49
N SER A 5 8.12 -4.33 -37.73
CA SER A 5 8.02 -4.38 -36.27
C SER A 5 8.30 -2.99 -35.73
N ILE A 6 7.27 -2.34 -35.20
CA ILE A 6 7.44 -1.09 -34.45
C ILE A 6 8.17 -1.46 -33.15
N VAL A 7 9.48 -1.39 -33.21
CA VAL A 7 10.32 -1.37 -32.00
C VAL A 7 10.04 -0.01 -31.34
N THR A 8 9.09 0.03 -30.43
CA THR A 8 8.94 1.16 -29.51
C THR A 8 10.19 1.21 -28.65
N LEU A 9 11.17 2.01 -29.09
CA LEU A 9 12.34 2.37 -28.29
C LEU A 9 11.83 3.08 -27.03
N HIS A 10 11.66 2.32 -25.95
CA HIS A 10 11.38 2.86 -24.61
C HIS A 10 12.65 3.57 -24.13
N THR A 11 12.85 4.81 -24.55
CA THR A 11 13.90 5.65 -23.98
C THR A 11 13.61 5.81 -22.49
N PRO A 12 14.53 5.42 -21.61
CA PRO A 12 14.36 5.61 -20.18
C PRO A 12 14.28 7.11 -19.87
N ILE A 13 13.52 7.47 -18.84
CA ILE A 13 13.36 8.83 -18.39
C ILE A 13 14.41 9.18 -17.33
N THR A 14 14.86 10.42 -17.33
CA THR A 14 15.75 10.91 -16.31
C THR A 14 15.00 11.23 -15.02
N LYS A 15 15.72 11.24 -13.89
CA LYS A 15 15.18 11.68 -12.61
C LYS A 15 14.65 13.13 -12.69
N HIS A 16 15.30 13.99 -13.47
CA HIS A 16 14.87 15.37 -13.67
C HIS A 16 13.51 15.44 -14.38
N GLU A 17 13.35 14.68 -15.46
CA GLU A 17 12.06 14.61 -16.20
C GLU A 17 10.95 14.06 -15.31
N LEU A 18 11.23 13.04 -14.49
CA LEU A 18 10.27 12.53 -13.51
C LEU A 18 9.88 13.61 -12.50
N HIS A 19 10.85 14.36 -11.95
CA HIS A 19 10.60 15.43 -11.00
C HIS A 19 9.82 16.59 -11.64
N LEU A 20 10.09 16.89 -12.90
CA LEU A 20 9.36 17.93 -13.64
C LEU A 20 7.90 17.49 -13.90
N PHE A 21 7.69 16.24 -14.28
CA PHE A 21 6.35 15.68 -14.46
C PHE A 21 5.53 15.75 -13.17
N HIS A 22 6.15 15.44 -12.03
CA HIS A 22 5.53 15.47 -10.70
C HIS A 22 5.77 16.79 -9.94
N SER A 23 5.98 17.91 -10.65
CA SER A 23 6.29 19.20 -9.99
C SER A 23 5.19 19.65 -9.04
N ILE A 24 3.93 19.54 -9.44
CA ILE A 24 2.76 19.90 -8.62
C ILE A 24 2.69 19.05 -7.36
N ASP A 25 2.92 17.74 -7.46
CA ASP A 25 2.94 16.82 -6.33
C ASP A 25 4.04 17.18 -5.34
N ARG A 26 5.22 17.53 -5.87
CA ARG A 26 6.38 17.92 -5.07
C ARG A 26 6.16 19.26 -4.36
N GLU A 27 5.54 20.22 -5.05
CA GLU A 27 5.17 21.52 -4.47
C GLU A 27 4.15 21.35 -3.35
N LEU A 28 3.10 20.53 -3.56
CA LEU A 28 2.10 20.25 -2.53
C LEU A 28 2.73 19.52 -1.33
N PHE A 29 3.63 18.56 -1.56
CA PHE A 29 4.35 17.89 -0.47
C PHE A 29 5.18 18.87 0.36
N CYS A 30 5.94 19.77 -0.29
CA CYS A 30 6.65 20.84 0.39
C CYS A 30 5.70 21.79 1.14
N PHE A 31 4.55 22.11 0.57
CA PHE A 31 3.56 22.98 1.20
C PHE A 31 3.00 22.35 2.49
N LEU A 32 2.69 21.05 2.48
CA LEU A 32 2.23 20.32 3.67
C LEU A 32 3.27 20.40 4.81
N ILE A 33 4.55 20.20 4.50
CA ILE A 33 5.63 20.17 5.50
C ILE A 33 6.01 21.57 5.97
N PHE A 34 6.27 22.50 5.05
CA PHE A 34 6.91 23.77 5.39
C PHE A 34 5.92 24.92 5.65
N LYS A 35 4.71 24.85 5.08
CA LYS A 35 3.69 25.90 5.27
C LYS A 35 2.60 25.48 6.25
N LEU A 36 2.13 24.23 6.17
CA LEU A 36 1.11 23.71 7.06
C LEU A 36 1.70 23.00 8.30
N HIS A 37 3.02 22.83 8.35
CA HIS A 37 3.76 22.21 9.47
C HIS A 37 3.29 20.81 9.86
N HIS A 38 2.79 20.03 8.89
CA HIS A 38 2.49 18.63 9.11
C HIS A 38 3.78 17.81 9.29
N GLU A 39 3.67 16.72 10.03
CA GLU A 39 4.75 15.75 10.16
C GLU A 39 5.15 15.18 8.79
N VAL A 40 6.45 14.90 8.62
CA VAL A 40 7.00 14.44 7.33
C VAL A 40 6.38 13.11 6.90
N THR A 41 6.31 12.16 7.83
CA THR A 41 5.73 10.84 7.57
C THR A 41 4.23 10.94 7.27
N GLN A 42 3.51 11.74 8.05
CA GLN A 42 2.11 12.00 7.83
C GLN A 42 1.86 12.63 6.44
N SER A 43 2.66 13.64 6.08
CA SER A 43 2.59 14.28 4.76
C SER A 43 2.89 13.31 3.63
N LEU A 44 3.88 12.42 3.81
CA LEU A 44 4.22 11.38 2.83
C LEU A 44 3.05 10.41 2.63
N LEU A 45 2.46 9.92 3.70
CA LEU A 45 1.32 8.99 3.61
C LEU A 45 0.11 9.66 2.96
N VAL A 46 -0.20 10.90 3.32
CA VAL A 46 -1.29 11.67 2.71
C VAL A 46 -1.08 11.84 1.21
N MET A 47 0.12 12.26 0.79
CA MET A 47 0.45 12.35 -0.64
C MET A 47 0.36 11.00 -1.34
N THR A 48 0.80 9.93 -0.67
CA THR A 48 0.70 8.57 -1.22
C THR A 48 -0.75 8.16 -1.46
N LEU A 49 -1.65 8.44 -0.50
CA LEU A 49 -3.08 8.18 -0.66
C LEU A 49 -3.68 8.98 -1.83
N TRP A 50 -3.34 10.27 -1.95
CA TRP A 50 -3.86 11.13 -3.01
C TRP A 50 -3.36 10.69 -4.39
N LEU A 51 -2.09 10.33 -4.53
CA LEU A 51 -1.52 9.73 -5.76
C LEU A 51 -2.16 8.37 -6.07
N TRP A 52 -2.44 7.57 -5.05
CA TRP A 52 -3.17 6.31 -5.25
C TRP A 52 -4.61 6.56 -5.75
N LEU A 53 -5.31 7.57 -5.26
CA LEU A 53 -6.63 7.96 -5.76
C LEU A 53 -6.58 8.31 -7.25
N GLU A 54 -5.57 9.07 -7.69
CA GLU A 54 -5.39 9.36 -9.12
C GLU A 54 -5.17 8.07 -9.93
N LYS A 55 -4.34 7.16 -9.41
CA LYS A 55 -4.06 5.87 -10.07
C LYS A 55 -5.31 5.00 -10.21
N VAL A 56 -6.23 5.02 -9.26
CA VAL A 56 -7.46 4.18 -9.28
C VAL A 56 -8.64 4.83 -9.99
N GLY A 57 -8.43 5.93 -10.69
CA GLY A 57 -9.40 6.52 -11.58
C GLY A 57 -10.06 7.82 -11.12
N HIS A 58 -9.36 8.58 -10.25
CA HIS A 58 -9.74 9.95 -9.88
C HIS A 58 -8.69 10.96 -10.38
N PRO A 59 -8.52 11.12 -11.71
CA PRO A 59 -7.45 11.94 -12.29
C PRO A 59 -7.55 13.40 -11.85
N ASN A 60 -6.40 14.07 -11.81
CA ASN A 60 -6.28 15.49 -11.47
C ASN A 60 -6.71 15.83 -10.02
N PHE A 61 -6.79 14.86 -9.12
CA PHE A 61 -7.17 15.09 -7.73
C PHE A 61 -6.22 16.07 -7.06
N ILE A 62 -4.89 15.84 -7.17
CA ILE A 62 -3.87 16.70 -6.58
C ILE A 62 -3.91 18.11 -7.15
N SER A 63 -4.09 18.26 -8.46
CA SER A 63 -4.25 19.57 -9.10
C SER A 63 -5.47 20.34 -8.56
N ARG A 64 -6.56 19.64 -8.25
CA ARG A 64 -7.74 20.24 -7.62
C ARG A 64 -7.47 20.63 -6.15
N VAL A 65 -6.64 19.87 -5.44
CA VAL A 65 -6.25 20.20 -4.06
C VAL A 65 -5.41 21.47 -4.01
N THR A 66 -4.48 21.66 -4.94
CA THR A 66 -3.56 22.83 -4.91
C THR A 66 -4.22 24.19 -5.06
N VAL A 67 -5.42 24.25 -5.64
CA VAL A 67 -6.18 25.51 -5.78
C VAL A 67 -7.03 25.86 -4.56
N LEU A 68 -7.05 24.99 -3.53
CA LEU A 68 -7.84 25.22 -2.33
C LEU A 68 -7.12 26.10 -1.31
N SER A 69 -7.88 26.68 -0.40
CA SER A 69 -7.31 27.39 0.75
C SER A 69 -6.58 26.43 1.70
N SER A 70 -5.60 26.96 2.45
CA SER A 70 -4.86 26.19 3.47
C SER A 70 -5.78 25.48 4.48
N THR A 71 -6.90 26.10 4.84
CA THR A 71 -7.89 25.53 5.76
C THR A 71 -8.56 24.29 5.17
N LEU A 72 -8.95 24.34 3.89
CA LEU A 72 -9.56 23.21 3.19
C LEU A 72 -8.54 22.08 2.97
N ILE A 73 -7.29 22.40 2.63
CA ILE A 73 -6.22 21.42 2.52
C ILE A 73 -6.00 20.71 3.87
N ASN A 74 -5.95 21.45 4.98
CA ASN A 74 -5.86 20.84 6.32
C ASN A 74 -7.05 19.91 6.64
N SER A 75 -8.25 20.26 6.19
CA SER A 75 -9.42 19.40 6.37
C SER A 75 -9.34 18.14 5.51
N LEU A 76 -8.84 18.24 4.27
CA LEU A 76 -8.56 17.08 3.41
C LEU A 76 -7.47 16.16 3.99
N VAL A 77 -6.43 16.74 4.60
CA VAL A 77 -5.43 15.93 5.34
C VAL A 77 -6.09 15.13 6.45
N LYS A 78 -7.03 15.72 7.21
CA LYS A 78 -7.77 14.99 8.26
C LYS A 78 -8.63 13.86 7.68
N GLU A 79 -9.28 14.08 6.53
CA GLU A 79 -10.02 13.01 5.85
C GLU A 79 -9.08 11.87 5.40
N ALA A 80 -7.91 12.20 4.83
CA ALA A 80 -6.90 11.22 4.46
C ALA A 80 -6.43 10.39 5.67
N LEU A 81 -6.16 11.03 6.80
CA LEU A 81 -5.79 10.34 8.04
C LEU A 81 -6.91 9.45 8.57
N THR A 82 -8.16 9.87 8.41
CA THR A 82 -9.31 9.03 8.76
C THR A 82 -9.33 7.76 7.90
N CYS A 83 -8.99 7.83 6.61
CA CYS A 83 -8.86 6.64 5.76
C CYS A 83 -7.83 5.64 6.32
N PHE A 84 -6.66 6.12 6.78
CA PHE A 84 -5.66 5.25 7.38
C PHE A 84 -6.15 4.60 8.68
N HIS A 85 -6.84 5.34 9.55
CA HIS A 85 -7.44 4.76 10.75
C HIS A 85 -8.46 3.66 10.42
N PHE A 86 -9.23 3.81 9.33
CA PHE A 86 -10.13 2.76 8.85
C PHE A 86 -9.40 1.53 8.31
N LEU A 87 -8.21 1.71 7.72
CA LEU A 87 -7.36 0.59 7.32
C LEU A 87 -6.70 -0.12 8.52
N GLU A 88 -6.43 0.60 9.62
CA GLU A 88 -5.82 0.03 10.82
C GLU A 88 -6.82 -0.70 11.72
N ARG A 89 -8.08 -0.27 11.74
CA ARG A 89 -9.12 -0.74 12.67
C ARG A 89 -10.32 -1.27 11.93
N ASP A 90 -10.95 -2.30 12.49
CA ASP A 90 -12.13 -2.94 11.88
C ASP A 90 -13.44 -2.53 12.55
N ASP A 91 -13.35 -1.89 13.73
CA ASP A 91 -14.47 -1.61 14.61
C ASP A 91 -15.04 -0.19 14.47
N LEU A 92 -14.55 0.57 13.48
CA LEU A 92 -14.97 1.94 13.27
C LEU A 92 -16.32 2.01 12.56
N ALA A 93 -17.28 2.69 13.16
CA ALA A 93 -18.55 2.98 12.52
C ALA A 93 -18.36 3.98 11.36
N ILE A 94 -18.96 3.68 10.22
CA ILE A 94 -18.93 4.59 9.07
C ILE A 94 -19.95 5.71 9.33
N PRO A 95 -19.51 6.99 9.31
CA PRO A 95 -20.43 8.11 9.48
C PRO A 95 -21.52 8.14 8.41
N SER A 96 -22.71 8.63 8.75
CA SER A 96 -23.77 8.92 7.79
C SER A 96 -23.24 9.90 6.74
N GLY A 97 -23.34 9.53 5.43
CA GLY A 97 -22.76 10.31 4.32
C GLY A 97 -21.37 9.86 3.86
N GLY A 98 -20.83 8.75 4.43
CA GLY A 98 -19.60 8.11 3.94
C GLY A 98 -18.29 8.66 4.49
N GLY A 99 -18.31 9.74 5.28
CA GLY A 99 -17.18 10.23 6.09
C GLY A 99 -16.06 11.00 5.35
N LEU A 100 -16.20 11.26 4.03
CA LEU A 100 -15.20 11.95 3.21
C LEU A 100 -15.83 13.08 2.37
N PRO A 101 -16.50 14.07 2.99
CA PRO A 101 -17.28 15.07 2.24
C PRO A 101 -16.43 15.93 1.31
N LEU A 102 -15.23 16.37 1.73
CA LEU A 102 -14.38 17.20 0.89
C LEU A 102 -13.72 16.37 -0.23
N THR A 103 -13.19 15.20 0.10
CA THR A 103 -12.63 14.29 -0.91
C THR A 103 -13.67 13.97 -1.96
N LYS A 104 -14.91 13.65 -1.55
CA LYS A 104 -16.04 13.39 -2.46
C LYS A 104 -16.37 14.57 -3.35
N SER A 105 -16.27 15.80 -2.85
CA SER A 105 -16.55 17.01 -3.66
C SER A 105 -15.50 17.28 -4.74
N LEU A 106 -14.29 16.73 -4.60
CA LEU A 106 -13.18 16.91 -5.54
C LEU A 106 -13.09 15.81 -6.60
N ILE A 107 -13.82 14.72 -6.45
CA ILE A 107 -13.79 13.59 -7.37
C ILE A 107 -15.14 13.38 -8.04
N GLU A 108 -15.11 12.84 -9.26
CA GLU A 108 -16.33 12.63 -10.06
C GLU A 108 -17.08 11.36 -9.68
N LYS A 109 -16.34 10.36 -9.16
CA LYS A 109 -16.89 9.07 -8.73
C LYS A 109 -17.10 9.06 -7.23
N ASP A 110 -18.12 8.36 -6.78
CA ASP A 110 -18.42 8.21 -5.37
C ASP A 110 -17.30 7.48 -4.63
N ILE A 111 -16.78 8.10 -3.57
CA ILE A 111 -15.85 7.49 -2.62
C ILE A 111 -16.42 7.62 -1.20
N SER A 112 -16.20 6.60 -0.41
CA SER A 112 -16.58 6.59 1.01
C SER A 112 -15.63 5.73 1.83
N LEU A 113 -15.62 5.91 3.14
CA LEU A 113 -14.83 5.06 4.05
C LEU A 113 -15.19 3.58 3.94
N GLN A 114 -16.38 3.26 3.43
CA GLN A 114 -16.80 1.88 3.18
C GLN A 114 -15.88 1.15 2.19
N ILE A 115 -15.33 1.85 1.19
CA ILE A 115 -14.39 1.25 0.23
C ILE A 115 -13.12 0.79 0.93
N PHE A 116 -12.61 1.58 1.89
CA PHE A 116 -11.43 1.23 2.69
C PHE A 116 -11.65 0.02 3.59
N ASN A 117 -12.87 -0.26 3.95
CA ASN A 117 -13.23 -1.48 4.68
C ASN A 117 -13.43 -2.68 3.76
N LEU A 118 -14.23 -2.56 2.70
CA LEU A 118 -14.56 -3.64 1.77
C LEU A 118 -13.37 -4.11 0.94
N LYS A 119 -12.50 -3.18 0.54
CA LYS A 119 -11.31 -3.44 -0.30
C LYS A 119 -10.00 -3.18 0.46
N ARG A 120 -10.00 -3.47 1.75
CA ARG A 120 -8.89 -3.16 2.66
C ARG A 120 -7.54 -3.58 2.12
N TYR A 121 -7.38 -4.85 1.76
CA TYR A 121 -6.08 -5.41 1.36
C TYR A 121 -5.67 -4.95 -0.03
N THR A 122 -6.61 -4.76 -0.95
CA THR A 122 -6.38 -4.13 -2.25
C THR A 122 -5.90 -2.67 -2.09
N VAL A 123 -6.53 -1.91 -1.18
CA VAL A 123 -6.15 -0.52 -0.89
C VAL A 123 -4.76 -0.47 -0.26
N ILE A 124 -4.48 -1.31 0.74
CA ILE A 124 -3.17 -1.38 1.39
C ILE A 124 -2.08 -1.72 0.38
N ALA A 125 -2.27 -2.74 -0.47
CA ALA A 125 -1.31 -3.12 -1.50
C ALA A 125 -1.11 -1.99 -2.53
N GLY A 126 -2.19 -1.32 -2.94
CA GLY A 126 -2.12 -0.19 -3.86
C GLY A 126 -1.37 1.02 -3.30
N ILE A 127 -1.63 1.40 -2.05
CA ILE A 127 -0.92 2.48 -1.36
C ILE A 127 0.56 2.10 -1.17
N LYS A 128 0.85 0.87 -0.74
CA LYS A 128 2.22 0.35 -0.59
C LYS A 128 3.00 0.39 -1.91
N SER A 129 2.34 0.02 -3.02
CA SER A 129 2.93 0.13 -4.36
C SER A 129 3.28 1.57 -4.72
N VAL A 130 2.37 2.53 -4.53
CA VAL A 130 2.61 3.96 -4.80
C VAL A 130 3.72 4.50 -3.90
N LEU A 131 3.69 4.16 -2.61
CA LEU A 131 4.70 4.59 -1.63
C LEU A 131 6.11 4.19 -2.08
N ASN A 132 6.32 2.91 -2.38
CA ASN A 132 7.64 2.37 -2.66
C ASN A 132 8.11 2.65 -4.10
N ASN A 133 7.21 2.55 -5.09
CA ASN A 133 7.59 2.66 -6.49
C ASN A 133 7.59 4.11 -7.00
N LEU A 134 6.74 4.98 -6.46
CA LEU A 134 6.62 6.36 -6.93
C LEU A 134 7.15 7.35 -5.90
N CYS A 135 6.57 7.40 -4.68
CA CYS A 135 6.92 8.41 -3.68
C CYS A 135 8.39 8.34 -3.27
N GLY A 136 8.96 7.13 -3.15
CA GLY A 136 10.39 6.93 -2.90
C GLY A 136 11.31 7.53 -3.98
N ARG A 137 10.81 7.78 -5.19
CA ARG A 137 11.58 8.40 -6.28
C ARG A 137 11.33 9.90 -6.39
N ILE A 138 10.08 10.33 -6.28
CA ILE A 138 9.72 11.75 -6.50
C ILE A 138 9.95 12.63 -5.25
N PHE A 139 9.98 12.07 -4.04
CA PHE A 139 10.15 12.84 -2.79
C PHE A 139 11.47 12.57 -2.06
N ASN A 140 12.29 11.63 -2.53
CA ASN A 140 13.51 11.19 -1.84
C ASN A 140 14.46 12.34 -1.46
N ASP A 141 14.72 13.27 -2.36
CA ASP A 141 15.59 14.42 -2.13
C ASP A 141 15.00 15.38 -1.09
N ILE A 142 13.70 15.64 -1.13
CA ILE A 142 13.00 16.48 -0.14
C ILE A 142 13.07 15.83 1.24
N LEU A 143 12.77 14.53 1.32
CA LEU A 143 12.85 13.75 2.55
C LEU A 143 14.27 13.79 3.16
N GLN A 144 15.30 13.59 2.33
CA GLN A 144 16.68 13.66 2.78
C GLN A 144 17.05 15.05 3.35
N ILE A 145 16.60 16.13 2.70
CA ILE A 145 16.84 17.50 3.18
C ILE A 145 16.17 17.71 4.54
N VAL A 146 14.90 17.36 4.66
CA VAL A 146 14.12 17.58 5.90
C VAL A 146 14.67 16.75 7.06
N LEU A 147 14.99 15.49 6.84
CA LEU A 147 15.54 14.61 7.89
C LEU A 147 16.93 15.05 8.33
N LYS A 148 17.80 15.45 7.40
CA LYS A 148 19.13 16.01 7.75
C LYS A 148 19.00 17.28 8.57
N SER A 149 18.10 18.19 8.20
CA SER A 149 17.85 19.42 8.96
C SER A 149 17.38 19.13 10.38
N LYS A 150 16.47 18.17 10.57
CA LYS A 150 16.00 17.73 11.91
C LYS A 150 17.15 17.13 12.75
N ASN A 151 17.98 16.28 12.15
CA ASN A 151 19.13 15.66 12.84
C ASN A 151 20.17 16.71 13.27
N ILE A 152 20.44 17.73 12.44
CA ILE A 152 21.34 18.83 12.78
C ILE A 152 20.79 19.65 13.94
N ILE A 153 19.48 19.89 13.98
CA ILE A 153 18.86 20.64 15.09
C ILE A 153 18.91 19.83 16.39
N ALA A 154 18.62 18.51 16.33
CA ALA A 154 18.68 17.63 17.49
C ALA A 154 20.11 17.49 18.06
N SER A 155 21.15 17.56 17.22
CA SER A 155 22.55 17.44 17.61
C SER A 155 23.21 18.76 18.06
N ARG A 156 22.49 19.86 18.13
CA ARG A 156 23.03 21.18 18.57
C ARG A 156 23.52 21.20 20.03
N GLY A 157 23.23 20.18 20.83
CA GLY A 157 23.66 20.03 22.22
C GLY A 157 24.84 19.08 22.47
N THR A 158 25.35 18.40 21.46
CA THR A 158 26.42 17.40 21.61
C THR A 158 27.56 17.61 20.62
N THR A 159 28.80 17.39 21.09
CA THR A 159 30.08 17.56 20.36
C THR A 159 30.27 16.62 19.15
N THR A 160 29.24 15.86 18.74
CA THR A 160 29.30 14.79 17.74
C THR A 160 28.65 15.16 16.39
N ARG A 161 28.92 16.38 15.88
CA ARG A 161 28.39 16.85 14.59
C ARG A 161 28.75 15.97 13.39
N ILE A 162 29.94 15.34 13.39
CA ILE A 162 30.44 14.55 12.25
C ILE A 162 29.75 13.18 12.20
N HIS A 163 29.42 12.56 13.34
CA HIS A 163 28.70 11.29 13.39
C HIS A 163 27.23 11.41 12.91
N ALA A 164 26.57 12.52 13.17
CA ALA A 164 25.17 12.73 12.77
C ALA A 164 24.97 12.82 11.25
N LEU A 165 25.99 13.19 10.50
CA LEU A 165 25.94 13.29 9.02
C LEU A 165 26.04 11.92 8.32
N ASN A 166 26.61 10.93 8.99
CA ASN A 166 26.83 9.59 8.42
C ASN A 166 25.83 8.53 8.92
N MET A 167 24.91 8.89 9.81
CA MET A 167 23.87 7.96 10.24
C MET A 167 22.86 7.69 9.12
N PRO A 168 22.40 6.43 8.97
CA PRO A 168 21.32 6.12 8.04
C PRO A 168 20.10 6.98 8.38
N LEU A 169 19.55 7.62 7.35
CA LEU A 169 18.35 8.42 7.50
C LEU A 169 17.14 7.50 7.62
N ILE A 170 16.62 7.39 8.82
CA ILE A 170 15.42 6.62 9.11
C ILE A 170 14.24 7.57 9.13
N LEU A 171 13.19 7.26 8.37
CA LEU A 171 11.95 8.01 8.42
C LEU A 171 11.16 7.60 9.68
N PRO A 172 10.84 8.53 10.58
CA PRO A 172 10.06 8.22 11.77
C PRO A 172 8.73 7.55 11.40
N GLY A 173 8.28 6.58 12.18
CA GLY A 173 7.03 5.84 11.92
C GLY A 173 7.15 4.69 10.90
N PHE A 174 8.37 4.41 10.42
CA PHE A 174 8.67 3.20 9.68
C PHE A 174 9.61 2.27 10.48
N PRO A 175 9.43 0.93 10.40
CA PRO A 175 8.43 0.23 9.59
C PRO A 175 6.99 0.54 10.01
N HIS A 176 6.12 0.81 9.00
CA HIS A 176 4.71 1.14 9.25
C HIS A 176 3.90 -0.15 9.41
N PRO A 177 2.93 -0.23 10.35
CA PRO A 177 2.16 -1.46 10.60
C PRO A 177 1.45 -2.00 9.35
N LEU A 178 0.93 -1.12 8.48
CA LEU A 178 0.23 -1.52 7.27
C LEU A 178 1.14 -1.63 6.03
N PHE A 179 2.16 -0.77 5.94
CA PHE A 179 2.94 -0.60 4.71
C PHE A 179 4.34 -1.17 4.79
N GLY A 180 4.78 -1.62 5.98
CA GLY A 180 6.12 -2.18 6.19
C GLY A 180 7.22 -1.14 6.11
N ASN A 181 8.38 -1.55 5.59
CA ASN A 181 9.54 -0.69 5.46
C ASN A 181 9.35 0.33 4.32
N PHE A 182 9.97 1.48 4.50
CA PHE A 182 10.16 2.48 3.46
C PHE A 182 11.63 2.92 3.51
N ASP A 183 12.37 2.53 2.50
CA ASP A 183 13.79 2.82 2.43
C ASP A 183 14.04 4.07 1.59
N LEU A 184 14.75 5.03 2.18
CA LEU A 184 15.25 6.17 1.44
C LEU A 184 16.32 5.69 0.47
N LEU A 185 16.09 5.90 -0.83
CA LEU A 185 17.05 5.52 -1.85
C LEU A 185 18.39 6.21 -1.59
N PRO A 186 19.51 5.48 -1.59
CA PRO A 186 20.81 6.10 -1.43
C PRO A 186 21.00 7.13 -2.56
N LYS A 187 21.79 8.17 -2.27
CA LYS A 187 22.15 9.19 -3.27
C LYS A 187 23.14 8.59 -4.27
N ILE A 188 22.70 7.58 -5.02
CA ILE A 188 23.50 7.00 -6.10
C ILE A 188 23.39 7.95 -7.27
N GLU A 189 24.46 8.67 -7.53
CA GLU A 189 24.56 9.71 -8.57
C GLU A 189 24.43 9.13 -10.00
N ASN A 190 24.47 7.80 -10.18
CA ASN A 190 24.64 7.16 -11.48
C ASN A 190 23.43 6.40 -12.04
N ILE A 191 22.29 6.34 -11.37
CA ILE A 191 21.05 5.78 -11.94
C ILE A 191 20.08 6.93 -12.25
N ASN A 192 20.42 7.70 -13.28
CA ASN A 192 19.55 8.76 -13.78
C ASN A 192 18.43 8.27 -14.70
N LEU A 193 18.42 6.97 -15.03
CA LEU A 193 17.48 6.40 -15.98
C LEU A 193 16.44 5.55 -15.25
N ILE A 194 15.18 5.92 -15.43
CA ILE A 194 14.03 5.25 -14.83
C ILE A 194 13.23 4.61 -15.96
N ASP A 195 12.87 3.35 -15.77
CA ASP A 195 12.01 2.66 -16.73
C ASP A 195 10.63 3.34 -16.78
N ARG A 196 10.13 3.59 -17.98
CA ARG A 196 8.79 4.15 -18.21
C ARG A 196 7.66 3.27 -17.69
N SER A 197 7.93 2.01 -17.38
CA SER A 197 6.95 1.12 -16.75
C SER A 197 6.37 1.68 -15.44
N ILE A 198 7.03 2.68 -14.83
CA ILE A 198 6.51 3.41 -13.66
C ILE A 198 5.15 4.08 -13.92
N TRP A 199 4.87 4.45 -15.18
CA TRP A 199 3.60 5.07 -15.59
C TRP A 199 2.60 4.07 -16.19
N VAL A 200 3.01 2.82 -16.39
CA VAL A 200 2.09 1.79 -16.86
C VAL A 200 1.08 1.51 -15.74
N GLN A 201 -0.19 1.58 -16.10
CA GLN A 201 -1.27 1.26 -15.17
C GLN A 201 -1.21 -0.25 -14.86
N LYS A 202 -0.67 -0.59 -13.70
CA LYS A 202 -0.61 -1.94 -13.19
C LYS A 202 -1.78 -2.19 -12.25
N SER A 203 -2.26 -3.44 -12.24
CA SER A 203 -3.19 -3.88 -11.20
C SER A 203 -2.52 -3.76 -9.81
N PRO A 204 -3.27 -3.50 -8.73
CA PRO A 204 -2.75 -3.58 -7.37
C PRO A 204 -2.03 -4.89 -7.08
N SER A 205 -2.46 -5.98 -7.72
CA SER A 205 -1.87 -7.32 -7.58
C SER A 205 -0.53 -7.49 -8.29
N ASP A 206 -0.20 -6.68 -9.29
CA ASP A 206 1.06 -6.82 -10.05
C ASP A 206 2.28 -6.47 -9.19
N ASP A 207 2.14 -5.47 -8.32
CA ASP A 207 3.18 -5.03 -7.39
C ASP A 207 3.04 -5.64 -5.99
N ALA A 208 1.96 -6.41 -5.74
CA ALA A 208 1.69 -7.04 -4.45
C ALA A 208 2.64 -8.22 -4.21
N THR A 209 3.18 -8.29 -3.01
CA THR A 209 4.04 -9.42 -2.59
C THR A 209 3.20 -10.69 -2.38
N ASN A 210 3.86 -11.84 -2.27
CA ASN A 210 3.18 -13.06 -1.88
C ASN A 210 2.50 -12.92 -0.51
N ASP A 211 3.12 -12.22 0.43
CA ASP A 211 2.51 -11.95 1.74
C ASP A 211 1.23 -11.12 1.62
N ASP A 212 1.19 -10.12 0.72
CA ASP A 212 -0.02 -9.32 0.48
C ASP A 212 -1.18 -10.19 -0.06
N LYS A 213 -0.88 -11.25 -0.81
CA LYS A 213 -1.83 -12.20 -1.41
C LYS A 213 -2.10 -13.45 -0.58
N SER A 214 -1.47 -13.60 0.59
CA SER A 214 -1.55 -14.80 1.40
C SER A 214 -2.67 -14.74 2.44
N ILE A 215 -3.35 -15.86 2.60
CA ILE A 215 -4.31 -16.11 3.68
C ILE A 215 -3.87 -17.30 4.52
N PHE A 216 -4.20 -17.24 5.80
CA PHE A 216 -3.97 -18.32 6.75
C PHE A 216 -5.30 -19.03 7.03
N LEU A 217 -5.32 -20.34 6.83
CA LEU A 217 -6.46 -21.19 7.05
C LEU A 217 -6.25 -22.01 8.31
N THR A 218 -7.28 -22.18 9.13
CA THR A 218 -7.27 -23.11 10.28
C THR A 218 -8.43 -24.07 10.20
N PHE A 219 -8.18 -25.30 10.63
CA PHE A 219 -9.12 -26.40 10.57
C PHE A 219 -9.53 -26.84 11.98
N SER A 220 -10.75 -27.38 12.11
CA SER A 220 -11.22 -27.91 13.38
C SER A 220 -10.61 -29.27 13.66
N ARG A 221 -10.16 -29.48 14.90
CA ARG A 221 -9.68 -30.80 15.35
C ARG A 221 -10.79 -31.86 15.23
N GLY A 222 -10.41 -33.07 14.83
CA GLY A 222 -11.34 -34.15 14.64
C GLY A 222 -12.14 -34.13 13.31
N PHE A 223 -11.94 -33.09 12.50
CA PHE A 223 -12.52 -32.98 11.17
C PHE A 223 -11.41 -32.75 10.14
N PRO A 224 -10.70 -33.81 9.73
CA PRO A 224 -9.56 -33.66 8.82
C PRO A 224 -10.01 -33.08 7.48
N VAL A 225 -9.28 -32.06 7.04
CA VAL A 225 -9.49 -31.40 5.73
C VAL A 225 -8.27 -31.68 4.88
N SER A 226 -8.48 -32.22 3.68
CA SER A 226 -7.42 -32.46 2.72
C SER A 226 -7.12 -31.22 1.88
N ASP A 227 -5.95 -31.19 1.27
CA ASP A 227 -5.56 -30.18 0.29
C ASP A 227 -6.51 -30.15 -0.92
N ILE A 228 -6.97 -31.33 -1.39
CA ILE A 228 -7.95 -31.46 -2.47
C ILE A 228 -9.27 -30.78 -2.09
N GLU A 229 -9.76 -30.99 -0.86
CA GLU A 229 -11.00 -30.34 -0.39
C GLU A 229 -10.83 -28.82 -0.33
N VAL A 230 -9.69 -28.33 0.17
CA VAL A 230 -9.39 -26.89 0.21
C VAL A 230 -9.37 -26.34 -1.21
N MET A 231 -8.59 -26.93 -2.11
CA MET A 231 -8.51 -26.50 -3.50
C MET A 231 -9.86 -26.49 -4.18
N TYR A 232 -10.67 -27.53 -3.99
CA TYR A 232 -12.03 -27.63 -4.54
C TYR A 232 -12.92 -26.50 -4.03
N LEU A 233 -12.93 -26.22 -2.72
CA LEU A 233 -13.72 -25.14 -2.13
C LEU A 233 -13.39 -23.79 -2.78
N PHE A 234 -12.10 -23.44 -2.83
CA PHE A 234 -11.68 -22.13 -3.30
C PHE A 234 -11.87 -21.98 -4.81
N THR A 235 -11.53 -23.00 -5.61
CA THR A 235 -11.73 -22.95 -7.06
C THR A 235 -13.21 -22.94 -7.46
N THR A 236 -14.07 -23.64 -6.75
CA THR A 236 -15.51 -23.65 -7.04
C THR A 236 -16.16 -22.32 -6.64
N THR A 237 -15.72 -21.70 -5.53
CA THR A 237 -16.35 -20.50 -5.00
C THR A 237 -15.79 -19.20 -5.65
N TYR A 238 -14.49 -19.17 -5.91
CA TYR A 238 -13.78 -17.95 -6.34
C TYR A 238 -13.08 -18.08 -7.70
N GLY A 239 -13.29 -19.23 -8.40
CA GLY A 239 -12.65 -19.50 -9.68
C GLY A 239 -11.18 -19.93 -9.54
N ASP A 240 -10.41 -19.85 -10.61
CA ASP A 240 -8.98 -20.20 -10.63
C ASP A 240 -8.15 -19.12 -9.89
N CYS A 241 -8.30 -19.10 -8.58
CA CYS A 241 -7.77 -18.06 -7.70
C CYS A 241 -6.50 -18.45 -6.93
N VAL A 242 -6.19 -19.75 -6.84
CA VAL A 242 -5.09 -20.25 -6.01
C VAL A 242 -3.79 -20.29 -6.81
N GLN A 243 -2.74 -19.68 -6.28
CA GLN A 243 -1.37 -19.79 -6.81
C GLN A 243 -0.63 -20.95 -6.17
N SER A 244 -0.69 -21.09 -4.84
CA SER A 244 -0.12 -22.23 -4.11
C SER A 244 -0.85 -22.46 -2.79
N LEU A 245 -0.78 -23.70 -2.30
CA LEU A 245 -1.33 -24.14 -1.02
C LEU A 245 -0.28 -24.97 -0.29
N THR A 246 0.01 -24.62 0.95
CA THR A 246 0.93 -25.36 1.83
C THR A 246 0.17 -25.78 3.08
N MET A 247 -0.05 -27.10 3.25
CA MET A 247 -0.67 -27.67 4.44
C MET A 247 0.36 -27.70 5.58
N GLY A 248 -0.06 -27.27 6.77
CA GLY A 248 0.79 -27.29 7.95
C GLY A 248 0.57 -28.54 8.80
N GLY A 249 1.68 -29.18 9.17
CA GLY A 249 1.76 -30.38 9.99
C GLY A 249 3.12 -31.04 9.83
N ASN A 250 3.50 -31.94 10.72
CA ASN A 250 4.69 -32.76 10.55
C ASN A 250 4.42 -33.82 9.49
N PHE A 251 5.14 -33.78 8.40
CA PHE A 251 4.99 -34.74 7.29
C PHE A 251 5.24 -36.22 7.69
N ASP A 252 5.90 -36.44 8.84
CA ASP A 252 6.22 -37.76 9.36
C ASP A 252 5.19 -38.30 10.36
N SER A 253 4.18 -37.53 10.73
CA SER A 253 3.13 -37.96 11.65
C SER A 253 1.83 -38.19 10.89
N SER A 254 1.12 -39.27 11.23
CA SER A 254 -0.25 -39.52 10.79
C SER A 254 -1.25 -38.49 11.35
N GLU A 255 -0.75 -37.34 11.82
CA GLU A 255 -1.56 -36.31 12.45
C GLU A 255 -2.26 -35.44 11.42
N GLN A 256 -3.49 -35.08 11.72
CA GLN A 256 -4.32 -34.21 10.92
C GLN A 256 -3.66 -32.82 10.80
N PRO A 257 -3.50 -32.26 9.58
CA PRO A 257 -3.11 -30.87 9.40
C PRO A 257 -4.13 -29.94 10.06
N LEU A 258 -3.65 -28.97 10.86
CA LEU A 258 -4.51 -28.04 11.60
C LEU A 258 -4.60 -26.66 10.95
N PHE A 259 -3.72 -26.38 10.01
CA PHE A 259 -3.69 -25.10 9.30
C PHE A 259 -3.14 -25.27 7.88
N ALA A 260 -3.33 -24.25 7.08
CA ALA A 260 -2.65 -24.08 5.79
C ALA A 260 -2.33 -22.63 5.52
N ILE A 261 -1.32 -22.40 4.69
CA ILE A 261 -1.02 -21.09 4.10
C ILE A 261 -1.36 -21.20 2.62
N MET A 262 -2.22 -20.32 2.15
CA MET A 262 -2.63 -20.25 0.75
C MET A 262 -2.19 -18.91 0.16
N ILE A 263 -1.48 -18.96 -0.96
CA ILE A 263 -1.13 -17.78 -1.76
C ILE A 263 -2.13 -17.69 -2.91
N LEU A 264 -2.78 -16.56 -3.01
CA LEU A 264 -3.77 -16.28 -4.06
C LEU A 264 -3.08 -15.60 -5.26
N LYS A 265 -3.69 -15.68 -6.43
CA LYS A 265 -3.18 -15.02 -7.64
C LYS A 265 -3.31 -13.50 -7.56
N MET A 266 -4.37 -13.02 -6.91
CA MET A 266 -4.70 -11.59 -6.82
C MET A 266 -5.07 -11.20 -5.39
N VAL A 267 -4.69 -9.97 -4.98
CA VAL A 267 -5.00 -9.43 -3.66
C VAL A 267 -6.49 -9.13 -3.48
N GLU A 268 -7.19 -8.80 -4.55
CA GLU A 268 -8.63 -8.54 -4.57
C GLU A 268 -9.44 -9.75 -4.08
N ILE A 269 -8.92 -10.95 -4.28
CA ILE A 269 -9.57 -12.18 -3.82
C ILE A 269 -9.48 -12.30 -2.30
N VAL A 270 -8.42 -11.79 -1.68
CA VAL A 270 -8.32 -11.72 -0.21
C VAL A 270 -9.49 -10.92 0.37
N ASP A 271 -9.78 -9.75 -0.21
CA ASP A 271 -10.92 -8.91 0.22
C ASP A 271 -12.25 -9.63 0.00
N HIS A 272 -12.40 -10.34 -1.12
CA HIS A 272 -13.62 -11.10 -1.42
C HIS A 272 -13.84 -12.24 -0.42
N ILE A 273 -12.81 -13.01 -0.09
CA ILE A 273 -12.88 -14.12 0.87
C ILE A 273 -13.21 -13.58 2.27
N LEU A 274 -12.54 -12.52 2.69
CA LEU A 274 -12.68 -11.99 4.05
C LEU A 274 -13.92 -11.11 4.21
N SER A 275 -14.47 -10.55 3.11
CA SER A 275 -15.73 -9.77 3.11
C SER A 275 -15.79 -8.73 4.23
N ALA A 276 -14.77 -7.89 4.33
CA ALA A 276 -14.60 -6.87 5.36
C ALA A 276 -14.47 -7.39 6.80
N LYS A 277 -14.24 -8.68 7.00
CA LYS A 277 -14.03 -9.30 8.32
C LYS A 277 -12.56 -9.66 8.50
N ARG A 278 -12.08 -9.67 9.74
CA ARG A 278 -10.73 -10.21 10.05
C ARG A 278 -10.65 -11.70 9.84
N VAL A 279 -11.74 -12.41 10.12
CA VAL A 279 -11.83 -13.85 10.03
C VAL A 279 -13.12 -14.21 9.30
N ALA A 280 -12.99 -14.93 8.20
CA ALA A 280 -14.12 -15.52 7.49
C ALA A 280 -14.29 -16.98 7.89
N LYS A 281 -15.53 -17.40 8.09
CA LYS A 281 -15.89 -18.80 8.32
C LYS A 281 -16.38 -19.39 7.01
N LEU A 282 -15.69 -20.42 6.53
CA LEU A 282 -16.02 -21.16 5.33
C LEU A 282 -16.42 -22.57 5.72
N GLN A 283 -17.08 -23.29 4.83
CA GLN A 283 -17.52 -24.66 5.07
C GLN A 283 -17.34 -25.53 3.82
N ILE A 284 -16.82 -26.73 4.02
CA ILE A 284 -16.79 -27.79 3.00
C ILE A 284 -17.18 -29.13 3.63
N ASN A 285 -18.10 -29.88 3.00
CA ASN A 285 -18.52 -31.20 3.44
C ASN A 285 -18.87 -31.27 4.94
N GLY A 286 -19.52 -30.21 5.47
CA GLY A 286 -19.85 -30.11 6.91
C GLY A 286 -18.69 -29.70 7.82
N LYS A 287 -17.46 -29.59 7.30
CA LYS A 287 -16.28 -29.18 8.05
C LYS A 287 -16.09 -27.65 8.00
N HIS A 288 -15.68 -27.06 9.11
CA HIS A 288 -15.45 -25.61 9.18
C HIS A 288 -13.99 -25.28 8.93
N ILE A 289 -13.77 -24.24 8.10
CA ILE A 289 -12.49 -23.64 7.81
C ILE A 289 -12.57 -22.16 8.21
N TRP A 290 -11.57 -21.68 8.94
CA TRP A 290 -11.46 -20.27 9.31
C TRP A 290 -10.33 -19.65 8.49
N ALA A 291 -10.65 -18.61 7.74
CA ALA A 291 -9.69 -17.89 6.91
C ALA A 291 -9.41 -16.50 7.51
N ARG A 292 -8.14 -16.12 7.61
CA ARG A 292 -7.70 -14.77 7.98
C ARG A 292 -6.53 -14.34 7.12
N LYS A 293 -6.22 -13.05 7.14
CA LYS A 293 -5.00 -12.55 6.51
C LYS A 293 -3.77 -13.24 7.12
N TYR A 294 -2.85 -13.66 6.27
CA TYR A 294 -1.56 -14.17 6.72
C TYR A 294 -0.68 -12.98 7.17
N GLU A 295 -0.08 -13.11 8.31
CA GLU A 295 0.91 -12.18 8.86
C GLU A 295 2.16 -13.00 9.17
N PRO A 296 3.30 -12.72 8.48
CA PRO A 296 4.54 -13.40 8.80
C PRO A 296 4.91 -13.12 10.26
N ARG A 297 5.40 -14.13 10.96
CA ARG A 297 5.95 -13.93 12.30
C ARG A 297 7.29 -13.22 12.18
N PRO A 298 7.59 -12.25 13.05
CA PRO A 298 8.88 -11.56 13.08
C PRO A 298 10.04 -12.49 13.37
#